data_88cee5149613b9ea0c6fc20122340c27
#
_entry.id   88cee5149613b9ea0c6fc20122340c27
#
_cell.length_a   1.000
_cell.length_b   1.000
_cell.length_c   1.000
_cell.angle_alpha   90.00
_cell.angle_beta   90.00
_cell.angle_gamma   90.00
#
_symmetry.space_group_name_H-M   'P 1'
#
loop_
_entity.id
_entity.type
_entity.pdbx_description
1 polymer ?
#
loop_
_entity_poly.entity_id
_entity_poly.type
_entity_poly.pdbx_seq_one_letter_code
_entity_poly.pdbx_strand_id
1 'polypeptide(L)'
;MEYQKGWGEFQKNIYFGFIDYAKAFDSVEYNKLWKILKEMGIPDHLTCLFRNQHVGQKATVRTGHGTTDWFQIGKGIHQGCILSPCLFNFYAEYIMRNAGLEAEAVIQIARRNISNLRYADDTTLMAESKEELKSLLIKVQEESEKVGLTQHSEN
;
A
#
# COMPACT_ATOMS: atom_id res chain seq x y z
N MET A 1 3.98 6.87 14.46
CA MET A 1 5.21 6.61 13.68
C MET A 1 6.34 6.29 14.66
N GLU A 2 6.72 5.02 14.74
CA GLU A 2 7.80 4.59 15.62
C GLU A 2 9.13 4.54 14.87
N TYR A 3 10.19 5.08 15.49
CA TYR A 3 11.55 4.97 15.01
C TYR A 3 12.31 3.99 15.91
N GLN A 4 12.75 2.87 15.35
CA GLN A 4 13.62 1.94 16.08
C GLN A 4 15.02 1.96 15.46
N LYS A 5 16.05 1.87 16.32
CA LYS A 5 17.45 1.76 15.91
C LYS A 5 17.85 0.30 15.98
N GLY A 6 18.24 -0.27 14.85
CA GLY A 6 18.76 -1.65 14.76
C GLY A 6 20.26 -1.69 14.41
N TRP A 7 20.88 -2.85 14.54
CA TRP A 7 22.28 -3.09 14.18
C TRP A 7 22.33 -3.90 12.88
N GLY A 8 23.01 -3.39 11.87
CA GLY A 8 23.25 -4.11 10.62
C GLY A 8 24.50 -5.00 10.69
N GLU A 9 24.68 -5.85 9.68
CA GLU A 9 25.78 -6.79 9.53
C GLU A 9 27.19 -6.14 9.52
N PHE A 10 27.25 -4.81 9.28
CA PHE A 10 28.47 -4.00 9.24
C PHE A 10 28.56 -2.95 10.37
N GLN A 11 27.91 -3.14 11.51
CA GLN A 11 27.88 -2.17 12.64
C GLN A 11 27.38 -0.77 12.26
N LYS A 12 26.65 -0.61 11.16
CA LYS A 12 25.99 0.65 10.80
C LYS A 12 24.67 0.78 11.53
N ASN A 13 24.33 2.02 11.93
CA ASN A 13 23.02 2.29 12.47
C ASN A 13 21.98 2.23 11.34
N ILE A 14 20.91 1.49 11.56
CA ILE A 14 19.78 1.41 10.64
C ILE A 14 18.57 1.97 11.36
N TYR A 15 17.85 2.85 10.69
CA TYR A 15 16.62 3.46 11.17
C TYR A 15 15.44 2.82 10.44
N PHE A 16 14.42 2.46 11.19
CA PHE A 16 13.19 1.86 10.66
C PHE A 16 12.03 2.84 10.80
N GLY A 17 11.23 2.98 9.76
CA GLY A 17 9.97 3.70 9.77
C GLY A 17 8.85 2.74 9.40
N PHE A 18 7.83 2.64 10.26
CA PHE A 18 6.66 1.81 10.02
C PHE A 18 5.53 2.67 9.47
N ILE A 19 4.92 2.20 8.40
CA ILE A 19 3.77 2.83 7.77
C ILE A 19 2.60 1.88 7.91
N ASP A 20 1.55 2.35 8.58
CA ASP A 20 0.25 1.70 8.65
C ASP A 20 -0.76 2.56 7.87
N TYR A 21 -1.43 1.95 6.90
CA TYR A 21 -2.44 2.63 6.12
C TYR A 21 -3.81 2.46 6.76
N ALA A 22 -4.41 3.57 7.17
CA ALA A 22 -5.76 3.58 7.73
C ALA A 22 -6.76 2.99 6.73
N LYS A 23 -7.40 1.89 7.14
CA LYS A 23 -8.41 1.22 6.31
C LYS A 23 -7.92 0.98 4.86
N ALA A 24 -6.68 0.50 4.72
CA ALA A 24 -5.99 0.36 3.45
C ALA A 24 -6.87 -0.25 2.35
N PHE A 25 -7.50 -1.38 2.63
CA PHE A 25 -8.36 -2.06 1.67
C PHE A 25 -9.67 -1.31 1.38
N ASP A 26 -10.24 -0.62 2.38
CA ASP A 26 -11.50 0.13 2.23
C ASP A 26 -11.31 1.45 1.48
N SER A 27 -10.08 1.97 1.46
CA SER A 27 -9.74 3.28 0.87
C SER A 27 -9.39 3.20 -0.62
N VAL A 28 -9.15 2.01 -1.16
CA VAL A 28 -8.77 1.82 -2.56
C VAL A 28 -9.89 2.25 -3.51
N GLU A 29 -9.63 3.26 -4.32
CA GLU A 29 -10.54 3.73 -5.36
C GLU A 29 -10.37 2.88 -6.64
N TYR A 30 -11.46 2.26 -7.12
CA TYR A 30 -11.40 1.37 -8.28
C TYR A 30 -10.83 2.04 -9.53
N ASN A 31 -11.22 3.27 -9.82
CA ASN A 31 -10.74 3.96 -11.01
C ASN A 31 -9.22 4.18 -10.98
N LYS A 32 -8.68 4.52 -9.81
CA LYS A 32 -7.23 4.66 -9.61
C LYS A 32 -6.54 3.31 -9.70
N LEU A 33 -7.12 2.27 -9.10
CA LEU A 33 -6.59 0.91 -9.15
C LEU A 33 -6.42 0.42 -10.59
N TRP A 34 -7.45 0.58 -11.44
CA TRP A 34 -7.40 0.13 -12.83
C TRP A 34 -6.32 0.87 -13.64
N LYS A 35 -6.17 2.16 -13.39
CA LYS A 35 -5.10 2.96 -14.00
C LYS A 35 -3.72 2.48 -13.57
N ILE A 36 -3.52 2.24 -12.28
CA ILE A 36 -2.28 1.74 -11.71
C ILE A 36 -1.91 0.37 -12.29
N LEU A 37 -2.85 -0.57 -12.35
CA LEU A 37 -2.60 -1.89 -12.92
C LEU A 37 -2.15 -1.80 -14.38
N LYS A 38 -2.74 -0.91 -15.15
CA LYS A 38 -2.36 -0.65 -16.54
C LYS A 38 -0.95 -0.05 -16.64
N GLU A 39 -0.62 0.93 -15.82
CA GLU A 39 0.71 1.55 -15.76
C GLU A 39 1.79 0.56 -15.29
N MET A 40 1.41 -0.38 -14.42
CA MET A 40 2.28 -1.48 -13.97
C MET A 40 2.49 -2.58 -15.03
N GLY A 41 1.85 -2.46 -16.20
CA GLY A 41 1.99 -3.41 -17.30
C GLY A 41 1.15 -4.68 -17.15
N ILE A 42 0.14 -4.67 -16.29
CA ILE A 42 -0.79 -5.80 -16.16
C ILE A 42 -1.63 -5.88 -17.45
N PRO A 43 -1.71 -7.06 -18.09
CA PRO A 43 -2.47 -7.25 -19.34
C PRO A 43 -3.93 -6.86 -19.20
N ASP A 44 -4.50 -6.23 -20.24
CA ASP A 44 -5.86 -5.72 -20.24
C ASP A 44 -6.92 -6.78 -19.92
N HIS A 45 -6.72 -8.03 -20.37
CA HIS A 45 -7.65 -9.12 -20.07
C HIS A 45 -7.71 -9.48 -18.58
N LEU A 46 -6.58 -9.40 -17.86
CA LEU A 46 -6.55 -9.62 -16.41
C LEU A 46 -7.16 -8.43 -15.68
N THR A 47 -6.86 -7.21 -16.09
CA THR A 47 -7.48 -6.01 -15.53
C THR A 47 -9.00 -6.03 -15.72
N CYS A 48 -9.48 -6.49 -16.89
CA CYS A 48 -10.89 -6.67 -17.16
C CYS A 48 -11.55 -7.73 -16.25
N LEU A 49 -10.87 -8.84 -16.01
CA LEU A 49 -11.32 -9.88 -15.07
C LEU A 49 -11.49 -9.32 -13.65
N PHE A 50 -10.48 -8.62 -13.13
CA PHE A 50 -10.54 -7.98 -11.82
C PHE A 50 -11.67 -6.95 -11.75
N ARG A 51 -11.80 -6.12 -12.78
CA ARG A 51 -12.85 -5.12 -12.88
C ARG A 51 -14.24 -5.74 -12.84
N ASN A 52 -14.48 -6.81 -13.59
CA ASN A 52 -15.78 -7.48 -13.64
C ASN A 52 -16.17 -8.08 -12.29
N GLN A 53 -15.22 -8.50 -11.47
CA GLN A 53 -15.49 -8.99 -10.13
C GLN A 53 -15.86 -7.87 -9.13
N HIS A 54 -15.41 -6.64 -9.37
CA HIS A 54 -15.61 -5.51 -8.44
C HIS A 54 -16.68 -4.53 -8.91
N VAL A 55 -16.94 -4.44 -10.22
CA VAL A 55 -17.97 -3.55 -10.77
C VAL A 55 -19.35 -4.14 -10.55
N GLY A 56 -20.26 -3.31 -10.04
CA GLY A 56 -21.64 -3.69 -9.81
C GLY A 56 -21.90 -4.47 -8.54
N GLN A 57 -20.92 -4.58 -7.66
CA GLN A 57 -21.13 -5.17 -6.35
C GLN A 57 -22.15 -4.34 -5.56
N LYS A 58 -23.14 -5.03 -5.02
CA LYS A 58 -24.16 -4.45 -4.16
C LYS A 58 -24.08 -5.08 -2.79
N ALA A 59 -24.32 -4.29 -1.77
CA ALA A 59 -24.41 -4.75 -0.40
C ALA A 59 -25.74 -4.37 0.23
N THR A 60 -26.12 -5.12 1.22
CA THR A 60 -27.23 -4.81 2.12
C THR A 60 -26.78 -5.12 3.54
N VAL A 61 -27.27 -4.36 4.50
CA VAL A 61 -26.93 -4.56 5.92
C VAL A 61 -28.16 -5.11 6.62
N ARG A 62 -27.96 -6.21 7.32
CA ARG A 62 -29.00 -6.81 8.19
C ARG A 62 -28.86 -6.23 9.59
N THR A 63 -29.89 -5.57 10.06
CA THR A 63 -29.98 -5.01 11.42
C THR A 63 -31.04 -5.76 12.21
N GLY A 64 -31.12 -5.52 13.53
CA GLY A 64 -32.18 -6.07 14.38
C GLY A 64 -33.60 -5.62 13.98
N HIS A 65 -33.72 -4.57 13.17
CA HIS A 65 -34.98 -3.99 12.70
C HIS A 65 -35.32 -4.32 11.24
N GLY A 66 -34.49 -5.13 10.56
CA GLY A 66 -34.70 -5.50 9.17
C GLY A 66 -33.44 -5.39 8.32
N THR A 67 -33.62 -5.46 7.01
CA THR A 67 -32.54 -5.38 6.02
C THR A 67 -32.66 -4.05 5.29
N THR A 68 -31.52 -3.38 5.08
CA THR A 68 -31.49 -2.13 4.28
C THR A 68 -31.75 -2.41 2.80
N ASP A 69 -32.08 -1.36 2.04
CA ASP A 69 -32.08 -1.45 0.59
C ASP A 69 -30.67 -1.74 0.05
N TRP A 70 -30.62 -2.34 -1.13
CA TRP A 70 -29.37 -2.64 -1.81
C TRP A 70 -28.68 -1.36 -2.25
N PHE A 71 -27.41 -1.21 -1.86
CA PHE A 71 -26.58 -0.08 -2.30
C PHE A 71 -25.35 -0.56 -3.04
N GLN A 72 -24.86 0.26 -3.97
CA GLN A 72 -23.65 -0.06 -4.73
C GLN A 72 -22.40 0.24 -3.93
N ILE A 73 -21.41 -0.69 -4.02
CA ILE A 73 -20.07 -0.50 -3.45
C ILE A 73 -19.22 0.17 -4.53
N GLY A 74 -18.78 1.42 -4.28
CA GLY A 74 -18.02 2.23 -5.24
C GLY A 74 -16.50 2.21 -5.00
N LYS A 75 -16.06 1.76 -3.84
CA LYS A 75 -14.65 1.71 -3.43
C LYS A 75 -14.41 0.60 -2.41
N GLY A 76 -13.15 0.30 -2.19
CA GLY A 76 -12.71 -0.72 -1.23
C GLY A 76 -12.56 -2.11 -1.87
N ILE A 77 -11.51 -2.81 -1.47
CA ILE A 77 -11.25 -4.19 -1.87
C ILE A 77 -11.81 -5.08 -0.78
N HIS A 78 -12.68 -6.02 -1.15
CA HIS A 78 -13.36 -6.90 -0.19
C HIS A 78 -12.33 -7.69 0.64
N GLN A 79 -12.36 -7.51 1.96
CA GLN A 79 -11.57 -8.30 2.91
C GLN A 79 -12.02 -9.77 2.83
N GLY A 80 -11.05 -10.68 2.70
CA GLY A 80 -11.32 -12.13 2.54
C GLY A 80 -11.39 -12.62 1.09
N CYS A 81 -11.33 -11.76 0.09
CA CYS A 81 -11.10 -12.17 -1.30
C CYS A 81 -9.62 -12.56 -1.47
N ILE A 82 -9.37 -13.71 -2.09
CA ILE A 82 -8.00 -14.20 -2.38
C ILE A 82 -7.17 -13.18 -3.18
N LEU A 83 -7.81 -12.37 -4.01
CA LEU A 83 -7.15 -11.38 -4.87
C LEU A 83 -6.85 -10.05 -4.16
N SER A 84 -7.50 -9.76 -3.04
CA SER A 84 -7.37 -8.48 -2.35
C SER A 84 -5.93 -8.16 -1.91
N PRO A 85 -5.17 -9.07 -1.30
CA PRO A 85 -3.78 -8.82 -0.95
C PRO A 85 -2.91 -8.58 -2.18
N CYS A 86 -3.17 -9.30 -3.28
CA CYS A 86 -2.43 -9.14 -4.53
C CYS A 86 -2.68 -7.76 -5.15
N LEU A 87 -3.92 -7.32 -5.23
CA LEU A 87 -4.30 -6.01 -5.76
C LEU A 87 -3.72 -4.88 -4.90
N PHE A 88 -3.76 -5.03 -3.59
CA PHE A 88 -3.16 -4.05 -2.69
C PHE A 88 -1.63 -4.00 -2.83
N ASN A 89 -0.97 -5.15 -3.00
CA ASN A 89 0.46 -5.20 -3.25
C ASN A 89 0.86 -4.45 -4.54
N PHE A 90 0.09 -4.56 -5.62
CA PHE A 90 0.32 -3.75 -6.83
C PHE A 90 0.17 -2.26 -6.54
N TYR A 91 -0.83 -1.90 -5.76
CA TYR A 91 -1.06 -0.52 -5.37
C TYR A 91 0.11 0.04 -4.54
N ALA A 92 0.55 -0.70 -3.53
CA ALA A 92 1.70 -0.34 -2.71
C ALA A 92 3.00 -0.29 -3.52
N GLU A 93 3.21 -1.23 -4.45
CA GLU A 93 4.35 -1.25 -5.35
C GLU A 93 4.42 0.02 -6.22
N TYR A 94 3.29 0.42 -6.78
CA TYR A 94 3.19 1.65 -7.56
C TYR A 94 3.60 2.89 -6.75
N ILE A 95 3.13 2.99 -5.50
CA ILE A 95 3.50 4.08 -4.59
C ILE A 95 5.02 4.10 -4.38
N MET A 96 5.61 2.95 -4.08
CA MET A 96 7.04 2.86 -3.78
C MET A 96 7.91 3.17 -4.98
N ARG A 97 7.53 2.76 -6.18
CA ARG A 97 8.21 3.13 -7.44
C ARG A 97 8.19 4.63 -7.67
N ASN A 98 7.04 5.25 -7.54
CA ASN A 98 6.89 6.69 -7.74
C ASN A 98 7.60 7.51 -6.66
N ALA A 99 7.72 6.99 -5.44
CA ALA A 99 8.53 7.57 -4.38
C ALA A 99 10.05 7.43 -4.62
N GLY A 100 10.47 6.69 -5.67
CA GLY A 100 11.89 6.52 -6.03
C GLY A 100 12.64 5.50 -5.16
N LEU A 101 11.93 4.70 -4.37
CA LEU A 101 12.53 3.77 -3.42
C LEU A 101 13.24 2.57 -4.06
N GLU A 102 12.99 2.28 -5.33
CA GLU A 102 13.70 1.23 -6.06
C GLU A 102 15.11 1.66 -6.52
N ALA A 103 15.30 2.97 -6.74
CA ALA A 103 16.56 3.53 -7.23
C ALA A 103 17.56 3.85 -6.10
N GLU A 104 17.07 4.15 -4.91
CA GLU A 104 17.86 4.48 -3.73
C GLU A 104 17.95 3.27 -2.80
N ALA A 105 18.82 2.34 -3.12
CA ALA A 105 19.06 1.18 -2.27
C ALA A 105 19.90 1.58 -1.06
N VAL A 106 19.26 1.60 0.08
CA VAL A 106 19.83 2.13 1.32
C VAL A 106 20.59 1.08 2.13
N ILE A 107 20.21 -0.18 2.03
CA ILE A 107 20.83 -1.25 2.83
C ILE A 107 21.17 -2.44 1.94
N GLN A 108 22.41 -2.89 2.03
CA GLN A 108 22.85 -4.10 1.34
C GLN A 108 22.85 -5.30 2.31
N ILE A 109 21.91 -6.22 2.12
CA ILE A 109 21.86 -7.50 2.84
C ILE A 109 22.12 -8.62 1.83
N ALA A 110 23.11 -9.45 2.08
CA ALA A 110 23.48 -10.57 1.21
C ALA A 110 23.64 -10.18 -0.28
N ARG A 111 24.25 -9.02 -0.57
CA ARG A 111 24.44 -8.40 -1.90
C ARG A 111 23.14 -7.96 -2.58
N ARG A 112 22.04 -7.86 -1.84
CA ARG A 112 20.79 -7.28 -2.32
C ARG A 112 20.55 -5.94 -1.64
N ASN A 113 20.18 -4.98 -2.43
CA ASN A 113 19.80 -3.66 -1.94
C ASN A 113 18.35 -3.72 -1.46
N ILE A 114 18.11 -3.37 -0.20
CA ILE A 114 16.80 -3.38 0.43
C ILE A 114 16.54 -1.99 1.02
N SER A 115 15.48 -1.34 0.57
CA SER A 115 15.02 -0.05 1.09
C SER A 115 13.72 -0.15 1.86
N ASN A 116 12.94 -1.20 1.59
CA ASN A 116 11.65 -1.41 2.21
C ASN A 116 11.31 -2.90 2.35
N LEU A 117 10.48 -3.22 3.34
CA LEU A 117 9.85 -4.52 3.54
C LEU A 117 8.34 -4.30 3.61
N ARG A 118 7.59 -5.17 2.93
CA ARG A 118 6.13 -5.06 2.87
C ARG A 118 5.47 -6.38 3.17
N TYR A 119 4.40 -6.32 3.94
CA TYR A 119 3.53 -7.44 4.21
C TYR A 119 2.09 -6.94 4.27
N ALA A 120 1.29 -7.24 3.25
CA ALA A 120 -0.06 -6.73 3.07
C ALA A 120 -0.09 -5.18 3.13
N ASP A 121 -0.77 -4.62 4.13
CA ASP A 121 -0.88 -3.19 4.41
C ASP A 121 0.28 -2.62 5.26
N ASP A 122 1.04 -3.50 5.91
CA ASP A 122 2.21 -3.08 6.68
C ASP A 122 3.42 -2.82 5.78
N THR A 123 3.99 -1.64 5.89
CA THR A 123 5.21 -1.26 5.17
C THR A 123 6.26 -0.75 6.14
N THR A 124 7.47 -1.28 6.03
CA THR A 124 8.63 -0.83 6.80
C THR A 124 9.65 -0.24 5.85
N LEU A 125 10.02 1.03 6.07
CA LEU A 125 11.12 1.69 5.40
C LEU A 125 12.38 1.60 6.22
N MET A 126 13.52 1.57 5.55
CA MET A 126 14.84 1.47 6.18
C MET A 126 15.78 2.53 5.59
N ALA A 127 16.57 3.17 6.47
CA ALA A 127 17.55 4.17 6.08
C ALA A 127 18.80 4.13 6.99
N GLU A 128 19.94 4.60 6.48
CA GLU A 128 21.18 4.71 7.26
C GLU A 128 21.19 5.96 8.17
N SER A 129 20.34 6.95 7.89
CA SER A 129 20.19 8.16 8.70
C SER A 129 18.73 8.50 8.98
N LYS A 130 18.50 9.25 10.06
CA LYS A 130 17.18 9.72 10.45
C LYS A 130 16.61 10.73 9.43
N GLU A 131 17.47 11.57 8.89
CA GLU A 131 17.13 12.60 7.89
C GLU A 131 16.67 11.93 6.58
N GLU A 132 17.40 10.91 6.15
CA GLU A 132 17.06 10.13 4.98
C GLU A 132 15.71 9.41 5.17
N LEU A 133 15.50 8.74 6.32
CA LEU A 133 14.24 8.10 6.63
C LEU A 133 13.06 9.07 6.59
N LYS A 134 13.21 10.28 7.15
CA LYS A 134 12.19 11.31 7.07
C LYS A 134 11.89 11.71 5.63
N SER A 135 12.91 11.90 4.80
CA SER A 135 12.74 12.23 3.39
C SER A 135 11.97 11.14 2.65
N LEU A 136 12.29 9.87 2.89
CA LEU A 136 11.59 8.74 2.30
C LEU A 136 10.13 8.68 2.74
N LEU A 137 9.86 8.89 4.03
CA LEU A 137 8.51 8.89 4.58
C LEU A 137 7.64 9.99 3.97
N ILE A 138 8.18 11.19 3.79
CA ILE A 138 7.47 12.31 3.15
C ILE A 138 7.14 11.96 1.69
N LYS A 139 8.09 11.43 0.93
CA LYS A 139 7.86 11.01 -0.46
C LYS A 139 6.77 9.94 -0.57
N VAL A 140 6.81 8.92 0.30
CA VAL A 140 5.79 7.86 0.32
C VAL A 140 4.43 8.42 0.71
N GLN A 141 4.36 9.34 1.67
CA GLN A 141 3.12 10.00 2.06
C GLN A 141 2.51 10.77 0.90
N GLU A 142 3.29 11.60 0.21
CA GLU A 142 2.83 12.39 -0.94
C GLU A 142 2.29 11.50 -2.07
N GLU A 143 2.99 10.40 -2.39
CA GLU A 143 2.53 9.46 -3.40
C GLU A 143 1.29 8.67 -2.96
N SER A 144 1.19 8.32 -1.67
CA SER A 144 0.01 7.65 -1.11
C SER A 144 -1.24 8.53 -1.18
N GLU A 145 -1.11 9.82 -0.86
CA GLU A 145 -2.20 10.78 -0.93
C GLU A 145 -2.71 10.99 -2.37
N LYS A 146 -1.81 11.02 -3.36
CA LYS A 146 -2.18 11.11 -4.78
C LYS A 146 -3.08 9.97 -5.24
N VAL A 147 -2.86 8.79 -4.70
CA VAL A 147 -3.65 7.60 -5.02
C VAL A 147 -4.82 7.36 -4.05
N GLY A 148 -5.00 8.20 -3.04
CA GLY A 148 -6.14 8.18 -2.12
C GLY A 148 -5.96 7.28 -0.90
N LEU A 149 -4.73 6.86 -0.58
CA LEU A 149 -4.43 6.20 0.68
C LEU A 149 -4.00 7.22 1.73
N THR A 150 -4.62 7.14 2.90
CA THR A 150 -4.25 7.94 4.07
C THR A 150 -3.49 7.08 5.06
N GLN A 151 -2.41 7.63 5.62
CA GLN A 151 -1.65 6.97 6.68
C GLN A 151 -2.27 7.30 8.05
N HIS A 152 -2.19 6.35 8.99
CA HIS A 152 -2.45 6.65 10.39
C HIS A 152 -1.34 7.58 10.91
N SER A 153 -1.71 8.82 11.23
CA SER A 153 -0.85 9.70 12.02
C SER A 153 -1.12 9.41 13.49
N GLU A 154 -0.37 8.51 14.10
CA GLU A 154 -0.28 8.51 15.55
C GLU A 154 0.63 9.68 15.96
N ASN A 155 0.03 10.62 16.75
CA ASN A 155 0.73 11.72 17.39
C ASN A 155 1.59 11.22 18.56
#